data_6c23a3e868d3c3b201add601e2e4134f
#
_entry.id   6c23a3e868d3c3b201add601e2e4134f
#
_cell.length_a   1.000
_cell.length_b   1.000
_cell.length_c   1.000
_cell.angle_alpha   90.00
_cell.angle_beta   90.00
_cell.angle_gamma   90.00
#
_symmetry.space_group_name_H-M   'P 1'
#
loop_
_entity.id
_entity.type
_entity.pdbx_description
1 polymer ?
#
loop_
_entity_poly.entity_id
_entity_poly.type
_entity_poly.pdbx_seq_one_letter_code
_entity_poly.pdbx_strand_id
1 'polypeptide(L)'
;MIKDEKSREMIVNDFNHTLFVEAGAGSGKTTSMVSRIMSLIINNKCDIQEIIAITFTNDGAASLKSKIQKELEKAFNQDKYALTEKNIIKLNDQQKRRVHEALLHLPLAQISTIHSFCLSIIKERPIECGIDPMIEIYTDLNENELFNNAWCSFLLLKSKENDNFLNFLLEENIDINKIQNIASIKCGHPDLTIYTEPTENITSKDFKKVFNRLKNYANCLQNDLPFFENECDNKIGLKRYNFLKNFIETFNSTPNDKDIKKILLSHDINLTDFSAKKLKKYKDILSQAHDLLQEIRKKYYDFVHYKSSQFINEFEKFYFEFRKVNLKLNYNDLLFITSRILRDNIEVRNYFKKKYKYIF
;
A
#
# COMPACT_ATOMS: atom_id res chain seq x y z
N MET A 1 -32.15 -31.56 13.77
CA MET A 1 -32.68 -30.22 13.46
C MET A 1 -31.48 -29.28 13.37
N ILE A 2 -31.25 -28.67 12.20
CA ILE A 2 -30.14 -27.75 12.01
C ILE A 2 -30.45 -26.48 12.81
N LYS A 3 -29.57 -26.08 13.73
CA LYS A 3 -29.77 -24.93 14.64
C LYS A 3 -29.96 -23.58 13.90
N ASP A 4 -29.62 -23.50 12.61
CA ASP A 4 -29.56 -22.29 11.81
C ASP A 4 -30.60 -22.23 10.66
N GLU A 5 -31.66 -23.03 10.73
CA GLU A 5 -32.67 -23.15 9.69
C GLU A 5 -33.34 -21.80 9.34
N LYS A 6 -33.69 -20.99 10.34
CA LYS A 6 -34.25 -19.65 10.14
C LYS A 6 -33.29 -18.73 9.37
N SER A 7 -31.99 -18.79 9.69
CA SER A 7 -30.97 -18.00 8.97
C SER A 7 -30.84 -18.44 7.51
N ARG A 8 -30.96 -19.75 7.23
CA ARG A 8 -30.93 -20.28 5.87
C ARG A 8 -32.18 -19.85 5.08
N GLU A 9 -33.34 -19.88 5.70
CA GLU A 9 -34.58 -19.37 5.07
C GLU A 9 -34.47 -17.87 4.74
N MET A 10 -33.90 -17.08 5.65
CA MET A 10 -33.64 -15.66 5.41
C MET A 10 -32.66 -15.45 4.24
N ILE A 11 -31.56 -16.19 4.19
CA ILE A 11 -30.60 -16.12 3.08
C ILE A 11 -31.29 -16.37 1.73
N VAL A 12 -32.20 -17.33 1.66
CA VAL A 12 -32.84 -17.74 0.41
C VAL A 12 -33.98 -16.81 0.00
N ASN A 13 -34.72 -16.21 0.94
CA ASN A 13 -36.00 -15.53 0.68
C ASN A 13 -35.95 -14.00 0.83
N ASP A 14 -34.95 -13.45 1.50
CA ASP A 14 -34.80 -11.98 1.64
C ASP A 14 -34.07 -11.37 0.44
N PHE A 15 -34.82 -10.79 -0.49
CA PHE A 15 -34.29 -10.15 -1.70
C PHE A 15 -34.05 -8.65 -1.56
N ASN A 16 -34.48 -8.04 -0.45
CA ASN A 16 -34.50 -6.59 -0.29
C ASN A 16 -33.30 -6.05 0.50
N HIS A 17 -32.63 -6.91 1.28
CA HIS A 17 -31.52 -6.50 2.11
C HIS A 17 -30.17 -7.09 1.65
N THR A 18 -29.11 -6.33 1.87
CA THR A 18 -27.75 -6.86 1.80
C THR A 18 -27.51 -7.75 3.01
N LEU A 19 -27.10 -8.98 2.78
CA LEU A 19 -26.86 -9.96 3.83
C LEU A 19 -25.35 -10.17 4.03
N PHE A 20 -24.90 -10.09 5.27
CA PHE A 20 -23.60 -10.55 5.70
C PHE A 20 -23.77 -11.93 6.36
N VAL A 21 -23.13 -12.97 5.79
CA VAL A 21 -23.27 -14.35 6.25
C VAL A 21 -21.94 -14.82 6.84
N GLU A 22 -21.88 -14.89 8.16
CA GLU A 22 -20.77 -15.50 8.88
C GLU A 22 -21.02 -17.00 9.08
N ALA A 23 -20.07 -17.82 8.60
CA ALA A 23 -20.24 -19.27 8.65
C ALA A 23 -18.86 -19.98 8.66
N GLY A 24 -18.70 -20.99 9.51
CA GLY A 24 -17.50 -21.80 9.62
C GLY A 24 -17.17 -22.63 8.35
N ALA A 25 -16.00 -23.24 8.30
CA ALA A 25 -15.67 -24.18 7.23
C ALA A 25 -16.62 -25.39 7.25
N GLY A 26 -17.07 -25.85 6.08
CA GLY A 26 -17.99 -26.99 5.99
C GLY A 26 -19.45 -26.71 6.35
N SER A 27 -19.81 -25.50 6.77
CA SER A 27 -21.19 -25.12 7.17
C SER A 27 -22.20 -25.02 6.04
N GLY A 28 -21.79 -25.20 4.77
CA GLY A 28 -22.66 -25.12 3.60
C GLY A 28 -22.78 -23.72 2.99
N LYS A 29 -21.81 -22.81 3.21
CA LYS A 29 -21.79 -21.46 2.56
C LYS A 29 -22.10 -21.48 1.08
N THR A 30 -21.38 -22.30 0.33
CA THR A 30 -21.58 -22.42 -1.12
C THR A 30 -22.98 -22.96 -1.46
N THR A 31 -23.51 -23.89 -0.68
CA THR A 31 -24.86 -24.42 -0.88
C THR A 31 -25.91 -23.33 -0.65
N SER A 32 -25.78 -22.56 0.42
CA SER A 32 -26.70 -21.42 0.69
C SER A 32 -26.62 -20.34 -0.40
N MET A 33 -25.41 -20.05 -0.92
CA MET A 33 -25.23 -19.14 -2.06
C MET A 33 -25.93 -19.66 -3.32
N VAL A 34 -25.73 -20.92 -3.68
CA VAL A 34 -26.40 -21.54 -4.83
C VAL A 34 -27.93 -21.51 -4.65
N SER A 35 -28.44 -21.88 -3.45
CA SER A 35 -29.88 -21.85 -3.18
C SER A 35 -30.45 -20.43 -3.31
N ARG A 36 -29.73 -19.39 -2.88
CA ARG A 36 -30.15 -18.00 -3.07
C ARG A 36 -30.16 -17.59 -4.54
N ILE A 37 -29.15 -17.96 -5.33
CA ILE A 37 -29.11 -17.71 -6.78
C ILE A 37 -30.29 -18.39 -7.47
N MET A 38 -30.56 -19.65 -7.16
CA MET A 38 -31.69 -20.39 -7.69
C MET A 38 -33.02 -19.72 -7.31
N SER A 39 -33.16 -19.28 -6.06
CA SER A 39 -34.37 -18.58 -5.60
C SER A 39 -34.60 -17.26 -6.37
N LEU A 40 -33.55 -16.48 -6.62
CA LEU A 40 -33.62 -15.24 -7.41
C LEU A 40 -34.15 -15.51 -8.85
N ILE A 41 -33.61 -16.53 -9.51
CA ILE A 41 -34.00 -16.93 -10.86
C ILE A 41 -35.47 -17.42 -10.91
N ILE A 42 -35.82 -18.37 -10.04
CA ILE A 42 -37.13 -18.97 -9.96
C ILE A 42 -38.21 -17.90 -9.68
N ASN A 43 -37.93 -16.95 -8.77
CA ASN A 43 -38.85 -15.89 -8.35
C ASN A 43 -38.81 -14.64 -9.26
N ASN A 44 -38.15 -14.70 -10.43
CA ASN A 44 -38.04 -13.60 -11.39
C ASN A 44 -37.50 -12.29 -10.81
N LYS A 45 -36.48 -12.38 -9.98
CA LYS A 45 -35.84 -11.20 -9.41
C LYS A 45 -34.74 -10.67 -10.32
N CYS A 46 -34.07 -11.58 -11.06
CA CYS A 46 -33.03 -11.25 -12.02
C CYS A 46 -32.77 -12.43 -12.99
N ASP A 47 -32.10 -12.14 -14.08
CA ASP A 47 -31.50 -13.13 -14.95
C ASP A 47 -30.12 -13.53 -14.44
N ILE A 48 -29.65 -14.74 -14.84
CA ILE A 48 -28.31 -15.23 -14.38
C ILE A 48 -27.17 -14.30 -14.82
N GLN A 49 -27.33 -13.58 -15.92
CA GLN A 49 -26.33 -12.60 -16.42
C GLN A 49 -26.26 -11.31 -15.58
N GLU A 50 -27.31 -11.03 -14.78
CA GLU A 50 -27.38 -9.86 -13.90
C GLU A 50 -26.79 -10.15 -12.50
N ILE A 51 -26.22 -11.37 -12.33
CA ILE A 51 -25.58 -11.82 -11.09
C ILE A 51 -24.06 -11.79 -11.23
N ILE A 52 -23.38 -11.22 -10.24
CA ILE A 52 -21.95 -11.36 -10.04
C ILE A 52 -21.73 -12.32 -8.86
N ALA A 53 -20.91 -13.35 -9.04
CA ALA A 53 -20.45 -14.19 -7.94
C ALA A 53 -18.92 -14.25 -7.94
N ILE A 54 -18.32 -13.71 -6.86
CA ILE A 54 -16.87 -13.56 -6.74
C ILE A 54 -16.33 -14.62 -5.78
N THR A 55 -15.27 -15.29 -6.22
CA THR A 55 -14.53 -16.27 -5.42
C THR A 55 -13.07 -15.86 -5.32
N PHE A 56 -12.37 -16.48 -4.37
CA PHE A 56 -10.94 -16.20 -4.20
C PHE A 56 -10.07 -16.91 -5.24
N THR A 57 -10.46 -18.11 -5.69
CA THR A 57 -9.67 -18.94 -6.61
C THR A 57 -10.45 -19.27 -7.89
N ASN A 58 -9.72 -19.55 -8.97
CA ASN A 58 -10.32 -19.99 -10.24
C ASN A 58 -11.03 -21.34 -10.07
N ASP A 59 -10.48 -22.25 -9.30
CA ASP A 59 -11.11 -23.55 -8.99
C ASP A 59 -12.41 -23.35 -8.19
N GLY A 60 -12.43 -22.39 -7.27
CA GLY A 60 -13.63 -21.99 -6.54
C GLY A 60 -14.73 -21.49 -7.47
N ALA A 61 -14.37 -20.64 -8.45
CA ALA A 61 -15.32 -20.12 -9.43
C ALA A 61 -15.84 -21.24 -10.35
N ALA A 62 -14.98 -22.10 -10.85
CA ALA A 62 -15.36 -23.27 -11.67
C ALA A 62 -16.27 -24.24 -10.91
N SER A 63 -15.93 -24.54 -9.63
CA SER A 63 -16.77 -25.38 -8.76
C SER A 63 -18.13 -24.76 -8.49
N LEU A 64 -18.21 -23.44 -8.23
CA LEU A 64 -19.47 -22.74 -8.03
C LEU A 64 -20.34 -22.77 -9.29
N LYS A 65 -19.74 -22.49 -10.46
CA LYS A 65 -20.44 -22.54 -11.76
C LYS A 65 -21.01 -23.95 -12.04
N SER A 66 -20.19 -24.99 -11.80
CA SER A 66 -20.63 -26.39 -11.95
C SER A 66 -21.78 -26.76 -11.00
N LYS A 67 -21.76 -26.29 -9.75
CA LYS A 67 -22.86 -26.52 -8.79
C LYS A 67 -24.13 -25.83 -9.23
N ILE A 68 -24.06 -24.58 -9.67
CA ILE A 68 -25.23 -23.85 -10.18
C ILE A 68 -25.80 -24.58 -11.40
N GLN A 69 -24.94 -25.01 -12.33
CA GLN A 69 -25.39 -25.79 -13.51
C GLN A 69 -26.15 -27.04 -13.08
N LYS A 70 -25.56 -27.85 -12.19
CA LYS A 70 -26.22 -29.11 -11.72
C LYS A 70 -27.57 -28.85 -11.06
N GLU A 71 -27.69 -27.80 -10.26
CA GLU A 71 -28.93 -27.47 -9.59
C GLU A 71 -29.99 -26.94 -10.59
N LEU A 72 -29.59 -26.17 -11.61
CA LEU A 72 -30.50 -25.75 -12.71
C LEU A 72 -30.97 -26.95 -13.53
N GLU A 73 -30.07 -27.85 -13.93
CA GLU A 73 -30.41 -29.08 -14.64
C GLU A 73 -31.38 -29.98 -13.85
N LYS A 74 -31.09 -30.15 -12.57
CA LYS A 74 -31.96 -30.92 -11.65
C LYS A 74 -33.34 -30.29 -11.50
N ALA A 75 -33.42 -28.98 -11.33
CA ALA A 75 -34.70 -28.27 -11.23
C ALA A 75 -35.53 -28.36 -12.51
N PHE A 76 -34.88 -28.25 -13.67
CA PHE A 76 -35.53 -28.37 -14.97
C PHE A 76 -36.09 -29.79 -15.23
N ASN A 77 -35.25 -30.82 -14.94
CA ASN A 77 -35.64 -32.21 -15.22
C ASN A 77 -36.67 -32.78 -14.24
N GLN A 78 -36.69 -32.29 -12.99
CA GLN A 78 -37.59 -32.81 -11.96
C GLN A 78 -38.85 -31.99 -11.73
N ASP A 79 -39.00 -30.86 -12.39
CA ASP A 79 -40.11 -29.89 -12.24
C ASP A 79 -40.26 -29.38 -10.79
N LYS A 80 -39.21 -29.49 -9.99
CA LYS A 80 -39.20 -29.09 -8.60
C LYS A 80 -37.81 -28.66 -8.16
N TYR A 81 -37.76 -27.78 -7.18
CA TYR A 81 -36.51 -27.36 -6.54
C TYR A 81 -36.65 -27.28 -5.03
N ALA A 82 -35.67 -27.84 -4.30
CA ALA A 82 -35.60 -27.73 -2.87
C ALA A 82 -34.75 -26.49 -2.49
N LEU A 83 -35.41 -25.41 -2.10
CA LEU A 83 -34.76 -24.18 -1.65
C LEU A 83 -34.06 -24.38 -0.28
N THR A 84 -34.71 -25.16 0.59
CA THR A 84 -34.17 -25.64 1.88
C THR A 84 -34.63 -27.08 2.08
N GLU A 85 -34.16 -27.76 3.13
CA GLU A 85 -34.58 -29.14 3.43
C GLU A 85 -36.10 -29.31 3.52
N LYS A 86 -36.82 -28.26 3.95
CA LYS A 86 -38.30 -28.28 4.15
C LYS A 86 -39.07 -27.55 3.05
N ASN A 87 -38.42 -26.69 2.27
CA ASN A 87 -39.06 -25.86 1.28
C ASN A 87 -38.79 -26.38 -0.14
N ILE A 88 -39.69 -27.25 -0.61
CA ILE A 88 -39.64 -27.79 -1.98
C ILE A 88 -40.70 -27.08 -2.79
N ILE A 89 -40.27 -26.38 -3.85
CA ILE A 89 -41.18 -25.70 -4.80
C ILE A 89 -41.40 -26.58 -6.01
N LYS A 90 -42.66 -26.80 -6.40
CA LYS A 90 -43.02 -27.35 -7.72
C LYS A 90 -43.01 -26.20 -8.70
N LEU A 91 -42.25 -26.34 -9.78
CA LEU A 91 -42.10 -25.29 -10.79
C LEU A 91 -43.29 -25.25 -11.73
N ASN A 92 -43.83 -24.05 -11.92
CA ASN A 92 -44.79 -23.80 -12.99
C ASN A 92 -44.07 -23.59 -14.36
N ASP A 93 -44.83 -23.52 -15.46
CA ASP A 93 -44.26 -23.40 -16.82
C ASP A 93 -43.40 -22.15 -17.00
N GLN A 94 -43.74 -21.03 -16.37
CA GLN A 94 -42.93 -19.81 -16.41
C GLN A 94 -41.62 -19.97 -15.64
N GLN A 95 -41.64 -20.60 -14.50
CA GLN A 95 -40.44 -20.88 -13.69
C GLN A 95 -39.51 -21.86 -14.41
N LYS A 96 -40.08 -22.90 -15.08
CA LYS A 96 -39.30 -23.81 -15.92
C LYS A 96 -38.61 -23.08 -17.08
N ARG A 97 -39.31 -22.19 -17.76
CA ARG A 97 -38.69 -21.36 -18.82
C ARG A 97 -37.52 -20.56 -18.31
N ARG A 98 -37.65 -19.89 -17.17
CA ARG A 98 -36.55 -19.11 -16.55
C ARG A 98 -35.38 -19.99 -16.18
N VAL A 99 -35.60 -21.15 -15.60
CA VAL A 99 -34.52 -22.11 -15.29
C VAL A 99 -33.81 -22.57 -16.56
N HIS A 100 -34.56 -22.84 -17.63
CA HIS A 100 -33.99 -23.19 -18.94
C HIS A 100 -33.19 -22.04 -19.56
N GLU A 101 -33.72 -20.82 -19.55
CA GLU A 101 -33.02 -19.61 -20.00
C GLU A 101 -31.73 -19.39 -19.20
N ALA A 102 -31.79 -19.57 -17.87
CA ALA A 102 -30.61 -19.47 -17.01
C ALA A 102 -29.53 -20.51 -17.33
N LEU A 103 -29.93 -21.75 -17.72
CA LEU A 103 -29.00 -22.77 -18.23
C LEU A 103 -28.30 -22.34 -19.52
N LEU A 104 -29.07 -21.81 -20.47
CA LEU A 104 -28.55 -21.35 -21.76
C LEU A 104 -27.58 -20.17 -21.58
N HIS A 105 -27.86 -19.27 -20.64
CA HIS A 105 -27.08 -18.07 -20.37
C HIS A 105 -25.98 -18.24 -19.28
N LEU A 106 -25.91 -19.38 -18.64
CA LEU A 106 -24.90 -19.65 -17.61
C LEU A 106 -23.42 -19.45 -18.07
N PRO A 107 -23.07 -19.75 -19.34
CA PRO A 107 -21.75 -19.42 -19.85
C PRO A 107 -21.40 -17.93 -19.78
N LEU A 108 -22.39 -17.05 -19.91
CA LEU A 108 -22.24 -15.58 -19.88
C LEU A 108 -22.33 -14.99 -18.47
N ALA A 109 -22.65 -15.81 -17.46
CA ALA A 109 -22.75 -15.35 -16.08
C ALA A 109 -21.37 -14.96 -15.53
N GLN A 110 -21.32 -13.85 -14.77
CA GLN A 110 -20.09 -13.33 -14.18
C GLN A 110 -19.76 -14.08 -12.86
N ILE A 111 -19.29 -15.31 -12.99
CA ILE A 111 -18.84 -16.16 -11.89
C ILE A 111 -17.32 -16.33 -12.02
N SER A 112 -16.56 -15.61 -11.23
CA SER A 112 -15.10 -15.49 -11.44
C SER A 112 -14.35 -15.05 -10.19
N THR A 113 -13.01 -14.96 -10.28
CA THR A 113 -12.22 -14.28 -9.27
C THR A 113 -12.38 -12.77 -9.36
N ILE A 114 -12.03 -12.04 -8.27
CA ILE A 114 -12.10 -10.57 -8.26
C ILE A 114 -11.24 -9.96 -9.39
N HIS A 115 -10.07 -10.50 -9.65
CA HIS A 115 -9.18 -10.02 -10.72
C HIS A 115 -9.78 -10.24 -12.11
N SER A 116 -10.37 -11.40 -12.36
CA SER A 116 -11.06 -11.69 -13.62
C SER A 116 -12.28 -10.78 -13.81
N PHE A 117 -13.01 -10.48 -12.74
CA PHE A 117 -14.10 -9.51 -12.77
C PHE A 117 -13.61 -8.11 -13.11
N CYS A 118 -12.55 -7.62 -12.44
CA CYS A 118 -11.96 -6.32 -12.74
C CYS A 118 -11.48 -6.23 -14.20
N LEU A 119 -10.84 -7.29 -14.69
CA LEU A 119 -10.42 -7.37 -16.09
C LEU A 119 -11.62 -7.30 -17.05
N SER A 120 -12.75 -7.94 -16.72
CA SER A 120 -13.96 -7.88 -17.56
C SER A 120 -14.52 -6.44 -17.64
N ILE A 121 -14.49 -5.69 -16.55
CA ILE A 121 -14.89 -4.27 -16.53
C ILE A 121 -13.97 -3.43 -17.41
N ILE A 122 -12.65 -3.60 -17.28
CA ILE A 122 -11.65 -2.87 -18.06
C ILE A 122 -11.80 -3.18 -19.56
N LYS A 123 -11.96 -4.45 -19.92
CA LYS A 123 -12.15 -4.87 -21.31
C LYS A 123 -13.46 -4.40 -21.92
N GLU A 124 -14.50 -4.20 -21.11
CA GLU A 124 -15.80 -3.71 -21.56
C GLU A 124 -15.81 -2.18 -21.73
N ARG A 125 -14.97 -1.46 -20.98
CA ARG A 125 -14.86 0.01 -20.97
C ARG A 125 -13.38 0.47 -21.07
N PRO A 126 -12.64 0.03 -22.09
CA PRO A 126 -11.21 0.28 -22.17
C PRO A 126 -10.89 1.77 -22.37
N ILE A 127 -11.70 2.49 -23.14
CA ILE A 127 -11.51 3.92 -23.43
C ILE A 127 -11.63 4.74 -22.15
N GLU A 128 -12.70 4.51 -21.38
CA GLU A 128 -12.94 5.22 -20.12
C GLU A 128 -11.91 4.86 -19.06
N CYS A 129 -11.35 3.64 -19.11
CA CYS A 129 -10.25 3.22 -18.27
C CYS A 129 -8.89 3.81 -18.73
N GLY A 130 -8.80 4.34 -19.97
CA GLY A 130 -7.55 4.80 -20.57
C GLY A 130 -6.57 3.65 -20.83
N ILE A 131 -7.07 2.47 -21.19
CA ILE A 131 -6.31 1.22 -21.36
C ILE A 131 -6.52 0.68 -22.76
N ASP A 132 -5.46 0.18 -23.37
CA ASP A 132 -5.55 -0.51 -24.65
C ASP A 132 -6.32 -1.85 -24.48
N PRO A 133 -7.30 -2.17 -25.35
CA PRO A 133 -8.02 -3.45 -25.30
C PRO A 133 -7.13 -4.69 -25.44
N MET A 134 -5.95 -4.55 -26.07
CA MET A 134 -4.97 -5.62 -26.28
C MET A 134 -4.07 -5.89 -25.07
N ILE A 135 -4.34 -5.23 -23.95
CA ILE A 135 -3.50 -5.33 -22.75
C ILE A 135 -3.44 -6.77 -22.22
N GLU A 136 -2.26 -7.21 -21.87
CA GLU A 136 -2.00 -8.49 -21.25
C GLU A 136 -1.79 -8.36 -19.74
N ILE A 137 -2.25 -9.39 -19.02
CA ILE A 137 -1.95 -9.49 -17.58
C ILE A 137 -0.60 -10.13 -17.42
N TYR A 138 0.20 -9.49 -16.62
CA TYR A 138 1.56 -9.87 -16.35
C TYR A 138 1.64 -10.78 -15.13
N THR A 139 2.43 -11.83 -15.19
CA THR A 139 2.67 -12.74 -14.07
C THR A 139 4.01 -12.42 -13.39
N ASP A 140 4.13 -12.69 -12.09
CA ASP A 140 5.24 -12.31 -11.20
C ASP A 140 6.66 -12.62 -11.71
N LEU A 141 6.81 -13.61 -12.62
CA LEU A 141 8.14 -14.06 -13.11
C LEU A 141 8.93 -12.98 -13.87
N ASN A 142 8.25 -11.99 -14.44
CA ASN A 142 8.87 -10.92 -15.23
C ASN A 142 8.70 -9.52 -14.59
N GLU A 143 8.04 -9.41 -13.45
CA GLU A 143 7.72 -8.11 -12.81
C GLU A 143 9.00 -7.37 -12.40
N ASN A 144 9.96 -8.08 -11.84
CA ASN A 144 11.24 -7.50 -11.43
C ASN A 144 12.05 -6.95 -12.62
N GLU A 145 12.03 -7.64 -13.76
CA GLU A 145 12.73 -7.18 -14.95
C GLU A 145 12.09 -5.91 -15.52
N LEU A 146 10.76 -5.88 -15.61
CA LEU A 146 10.02 -4.71 -16.08
C LEU A 146 10.21 -3.52 -15.15
N PHE A 147 10.18 -3.74 -13.83
CA PHE A 147 10.44 -2.71 -12.83
C PHE A 147 11.85 -2.13 -12.99
N ASN A 148 12.86 -2.99 -13.11
CA ASN A 148 14.24 -2.56 -13.27
C ASN A 148 14.45 -1.77 -14.58
N ASN A 149 13.85 -2.20 -15.68
CA ASN A 149 13.90 -1.49 -16.95
C ASN A 149 13.24 -0.11 -16.87
N ALA A 150 12.10 -0.02 -16.19
CA ALA A 150 11.44 1.25 -15.94
C ALA A 150 12.26 2.15 -15.01
N TRP A 151 12.86 1.59 -13.94
CA TRP A 151 13.73 2.33 -13.03
C TRP A 151 14.93 2.93 -13.74
N CYS A 152 15.65 2.13 -14.54
CA CYS A 152 16.76 2.60 -15.34
C CYS A 152 16.34 3.71 -16.34
N SER A 153 15.18 3.53 -17.00
CA SER A 153 14.65 4.52 -17.94
C SER A 153 14.29 5.84 -17.25
N PHE A 154 13.71 5.75 -16.04
CA PHE A 154 13.38 6.92 -15.22
C PHE A 154 14.63 7.67 -14.76
N LEU A 155 15.65 6.96 -14.28
CA LEU A 155 16.92 7.57 -13.86
C LEU A 155 17.63 8.26 -15.04
N LEU A 156 17.59 7.65 -16.23
CA LEU A 156 18.14 8.26 -17.45
C LEU A 156 17.38 9.54 -17.83
N LEU A 157 16.05 9.54 -17.70
CA LEU A 157 15.24 10.73 -17.93
C LEU A 157 15.61 11.84 -16.94
N LYS A 158 15.62 11.52 -15.64
CA LYS A 158 15.98 12.47 -14.57
C LYS A 158 17.40 13.02 -14.70
N SER A 159 18.34 12.18 -15.12
CA SER A 159 19.71 12.61 -15.41
C SER A 159 19.79 13.60 -16.58
N LYS A 160 19.01 13.38 -17.65
CA LYS A 160 18.94 14.32 -18.79
C LYS A 160 18.29 15.65 -18.42
N GLU A 161 17.32 15.62 -17.51
CA GLU A 161 16.64 16.81 -16.96
C GLU A 161 17.52 17.56 -15.95
N ASN A 162 18.68 17.02 -15.60
CA ASN A 162 19.55 17.54 -14.53
C ASN A 162 18.81 17.70 -13.19
N ASP A 163 18.06 16.66 -12.81
CA ASP A 163 17.19 16.67 -11.64
C ASP A 163 17.96 16.97 -10.35
N ASN A 164 17.47 17.95 -9.62
CA ASN A 164 18.12 18.46 -8.41
C ASN A 164 18.19 17.41 -7.29
N PHE A 165 17.19 16.53 -7.18
CA PHE A 165 17.19 15.50 -6.13
C PHE A 165 18.13 14.35 -6.49
N LEU A 166 18.19 13.95 -7.74
CA LEU A 166 19.15 12.94 -8.18
C LEU A 166 20.59 13.42 -7.95
N ASN A 167 20.90 14.67 -8.30
CA ASN A 167 22.18 15.28 -8.03
C ASN A 167 22.49 15.32 -6.53
N PHE A 168 21.51 15.72 -5.71
CA PHE A 168 21.63 15.71 -4.26
C PHE A 168 21.94 14.31 -3.71
N LEU A 169 21.28 13.24 -4.18
CA LEU A 169 21.58 11.87 -3.75
C LEU A 169 23.03 11.48 -4.04
N LEU A 170 23.54 11.85 -5.23
CA LEU A 170 24.91 11.57 -5.64
C LEU A 170 25.93 12.36 -4.81
N GLU A 171 25.68 13.64 -4.57
CA GLU A 171 26.55 14.50 -3.74
C GLU A 171 26.64 14.04 -2.29
N GLU A 172 25.54 13.54 -1.76
CA GLU A 172 25.43 13.08 -0.37
C GLU A 172 25.83 11.61 -0.17
N ASN A 173 26.19 10.90 -1.25
CA ASN A 173 26.45 9.45 -1.24
C ASN A 173 25.28 8.65 -0.64
N ILE A 174 24.03 9.10 -0.88
CA ILE A 174 22.84 8.33 -0.49
C ILE A 174 22.67 7.19 -1.47
N ASP A 175 22.57 5.98 -0.94
CA ASP A 175 22.42 4.77 -1.74
C ASP A 175 21.08 4.76 -2.48
N ILE A 176 21.16 4.94 -3.81
CA ILE A 176 19.99 4.94 -4.70
C ILE A 176 19.22 3.61 -4.66
N ASN A 177 19.89 2.49 -4.33
CA ASN A 177 19.24 1.19 -4.21
C ASN A 177 18.24 1.15 -3.05
N LYS A 178 18.47 1.93 -1.98
CA LYS A 178 17.48 2.07 -0.89
C LYS A 178 16.22 2.76 -1.37
N ILE A 179 16.36 3.80 -2.20
CA ILE A 179 15.22 4.50 -2.79
C ILE A 179 14.48 3.56 -3.75
N GLN A 180 15.21 2.80 -4.59
CA GLN A 180 14.63 1.80 -5.48
C GLN A 180 13.82 0.73 -4.73
N ASN A 181 14.33 0.22 -3.61
CA ASN A 181 13.62 -0.78 -2.80
C ASN A 181 12.31 -0.22 -2.23
N ILE A 182 12.32 1.03 -1.74
CA ILE A 182 11.10 1.68 -1.25
C ILE A 182 10.12 1.91 -2.40
N ALA A 183 10.61 2.34 -3.56
CA ALA A 183 9.80 2.51 -4.76
C ALA A 183 9.16 1.19 -5.23
N SER A 184 9.90 0.07 -5.15
CA SER A 184 9.37 -1.27 -5.47
C SER A 184 8.23 -1.66 -4.54
N ILE A 185 8.38 -1.46 -3.23
CA ILE A 185 7.31 -1.71 -2.25
C ILE A 185 6.10 -0.84 -2.53
N LYS A 186 6.30 0.47 -2.79
CA LYS A 186 5.22 1.41 -3.08
C LYS A 186 4.47 1.03 -4.36
N CYS A 187 5.18 0.65 -5.42
CA CYS A 187 4.57 0.23 -6.69
C CYS A 187 3.83 -1.11 -6.59
N GLY A 188 4.27 -1.99 -5.70
CA GLY A 188 3.57 -3.25 -5.39
C GLY A 188 2.29 -3.05 -4.56
N HIS A 189 2.17 -1.91 -3.87
CA HIS A 189 1.04 -1.57 -2.99
C HIS A 189 0.53 -0.15 -3.27
N PRO A 190 -0.23 0.06 -4.36
CA PRO A 190 -0.69 1.40 -4.77
C PRO A 190 -1.59 2.10 -3.75
N ASP A 191 -2.21 1.36 -2.84
CA ASP A 191 -3.02 1.85 -1.72
C ASP A 191 -2.20 2.46 -0.59
N LEU A 192 -0.90 2.14 -0.49
CA LEU A 192 -0.03 2.75 0.50
C LEU A 192 0.23 4.22 0.16
N THR A 193 0.17 5.06 1.15
CA THR A 193 0.57 6.47 1.04
C THR A 193 1.83 6.70 1.84
N ILE A 194 2.87 7.24 1.21
CA ILE A 194 4.04 7.71 1.92
C ILE A 194 3.67 9.06 2.52
N TYR A 195 3.39 9.08 3.84
CA TYR A 195 3.06 10.32 4.52
C TYR A 195 4.33 11.13 4.76
N THR A 196 4.36 12.36 4.25
CA THR A 196 5.43 13.31 4.49
C THR A 196 4.85 14.71 4.58
N GLU A 197 5.33 15.49 5.55
CA GLU A 197 5.02 16.91 5.61
C GLU A 197 5.97 17.69 4.71
N PRO A 198 5.50 18.75 4.04
CA PRO A 198 6.38 19.65 3.32
C PRO A 198 7.41 20.23 4.27
N THR A 199 8.67 20.16 3.91
CA THR A 199 9.78 20.68 4.71
C THR A 199 10.50 21.79 3.96
N GLU A 200 11.03 22.77 4.72
CA GLU A 200 11.91 23.79 4.16
C GLU A 200 13.23 23.15 3.69
N ASN A 201 13.82 23.75 2.66
CA ASN A 201 15.13 23.34 2.20
C ASN A 201 16.16 23.66 3.26
N ILE A 202 16.92 22.65 3.67
CA ILE A 202 18.07 22.84 4.56
C ILE A 202 19.30 23.18 3.73
N THR A 203 20.02 24.20 4.16
CA THR A 203 21.17 24.74 3.43
C THR A 203 22.47 24.64 4.24
N SER A 204 23.61 24.80 3.59
CA SER A 204 24.91 24.88 4.26
C SER A 204 24.96 26.00 5.32
N LYS A 205 24.16 27.06 5.16
CA LYS A 205 24.07 28.14 6.15
C LYS A 205 23.45 27.67 7.46
N ASP A 206 22.46 26.77 7.42
CA ASP A 206 21.81 26.23 8.60
C ASP A 206 22.78 25.35 9.39
N PHE A 207 23.55 24.51 8.72
CA PHE A 207 24.60 23.72 9.35
C PHE A 207 25.69 24.60 9.97
N LYS A 208 26.16 25.63 9.25
CA LYS A 208 27.13 26.59 9.79
C LYS A 208 26.61 27.31 11.02
N LYS A 209 25.36 27.74 11.04
CA LYS A 209 24.73 28.39 12.17
C LYS A 209 24.75 27.49 13.42
N VAL A 210 24.38 26.23 13.28
CA VAL A 210 24.39 25.26 14.36
C VAL A 210 25.83 24.98 14.82
N PHE A 211 26.76 24.77 13.88
CA PHE A 211 28.17 24.53 14.17
C PHE A 211 28.77 25.67 14.98
N ASN A 212 28.53 26.93 14.62
CA ASN A 212 29.02 28.11 15.34
C ASN A 212 28.44 28.21 16.77
N ARG A 213 27.18 27.81 16.98
CA ARG A 213 26.61 27.73 18.33
C ARG A 213 27.27 26.65 19.17
N LEU A 214 27.55 25.48 18.57
CA LEU A 214 28.28 24.39 19.25
C LEU A 214 29.74 24.79 19.56
N LYS A 215 30.38 25.54 18.68
CA LYS A 215 31.69 26.15 18.91
C LYS A 215 31.67 27.07 20.16
N ASN A 216 30.62 27.87 20.33
CA ASN A 216 30.49 28.71 21.53
C ASN A 216 30.39 27.85 22.81
N TYR A 217 29.67 26.74 22.80
CA TYR A 217 29.63 25.80 23.92
C TYR A 217 31.01 25.14 24.17
N ALA A 218 31.72 24.76 23.11
CA ALA A 218 33.08 24.22 23.21
C ALA A 218 34.03 25.22 23.87
N ASN A 219 33.99 26.50 23.47
CA ASN A 219 34.76 27.57 24.07
C ASN A 219 34.44 27.78 25.55
N CYS A 220 33.17 27.71 25.96
CA CYS A 220 32.79 27.79 27.38
C CYS A 220 33.34 26.63 28.21
N LEU A 221 33.51 25.45 27.63
CA LEU A 221 34.01 24.25 28.30
C LEU A 221 35.54 24.17 28.30
N GLN A 222 36.21 24.87 27.40
CA GLN A 222 37.69 24.83 27.24
C GLN A 222 38.45 25.26 28.51
N ASN A 223 37.98 26.30 29.19
CA ASN A 223 38.61 26.82 30.41
C ASN A 223 38.50 25.86 31.60
N ASP A 224 37.49 24.98 31.57
CA ASP A 224 37.23 24.01 32.64
C ASP A 224 37.91 22.65 32.37
N LEU A 225 38.57 22.46 31.22
CA LEU A 225 39.22 21.18 30.84
C LEU A 225 40.27 20.71 31.83
N PRO A 226 41.14 21.59 32.41
CA PRO A 226 42.11 21.19 33.44
C PRO A 226 41.47 20.60 34.70
N PHE A 227 40.25 21.02 35.05
CA PHE A 227 39.51 20.43 36.17
C PHE A 227 39.21 18.94 35.93
N PHE A 228 38.81 18.59 34.71
CA PHE A 228 38.52 17.20 34.33
C PHE A 228 39.80 16.37 34.18
N GLU A 229 40.89 16.97 33.78
CA GLU A 229 42.20 16.31 33.72
C GLU A 229 42.65 15.84 35.12
N ASN A 230 42.42 16.64 36.13
CA ASN A 230 42.73 16.30 37.52
C ASN A 230 41.76 15.27 38.16
N GLU A 231 40.63 14.97 37.50
CA GLU A 231 39.66 13.93 37.91
C GLU A 231 39.81 12.60 37.14
N CYS A 232 40.93 12.40 36.42
CA CYS A 232 41.17 11.21 35.60
C CYS A 232 41.60 9.95 36.36
N ASP A 233 41.61 9.97 37.70
CA ASP A 233 42.05 8.84 38.54
C ASP A 233 41.16 7.60 38.43
N ASN A 234 40.00 7.73 37.85
CA ASN A 234 39.09 6.61 37.63
C ASN A 234 38.57 6.56 36.18
N LYS A 235 38.06 5.37 35.79
CA LYS A 235 37.58 5.08 34.44
C LYS A 235 36.49 6.05 33.92
N ILE A 236 35.66 6.57 34.84
CA ILE A 236 34.56 7.49 34.47
C ILE A 236 35.13 8.90 34.28
N GLY A 237 36.04 9.35 35.12
CA GLY A 237 36.73 10.63 34.97
C GLY A 237 37.49 10.72 33.65
N LEU A 238 38.24 9.68 33.32
CA LEU A 238 38.98 9.58 32.06
C LEU A 238 38.03 9.63 30.83
N LYS A 239 36.89 8.96 30.92
CA LYS A 239 35.87 9.03 29.83
C LYS A 239 35.32 10.45 29.66
N ARG A 240 35.03 11.16 30.75
CA ARG A 240 34.54 12.54 30.71
C ARG A 240 35.58 13.48 30.09
N TYR A 241 36.82 13.39 30.54
CA TYR A 241 37.92 14.18 30.00
C TYR A 241 38.09 13.96 28.48
N ASN A 242 38.20 12.70 28.06
CA ASN A 242 38.39 12.37 26.66
C ASN A 242 37.20 12.83 25.79
N PHE A 243 35.98 12.71 26.32
CA PHE A 243 34.78 13.20 25.63
C PHE A 243 34.82 14.73 25.49
N LEU A 244 35.06 15.47 26.56
CA LEU A 244 35.13 16.93 26.51
C LEU A 244 36.26 17.43 25.63
N LYS A 245 37.43 16.80 25.72
CA LYS A 245 38.58 17.11 24.85
C LYS A 245 38.22 16.94 23.39
N ASN A 246 37.66 15.79 23.03
CA ASN A 246 37.23 15.53 21.67
C ASN A 246 36.13 16.51 21.20
N PHE A 247 35.14 16.83 22.03
CA PHE A 247 34.11 17.81 21.75
C PHE A 247 34.71 19.19 21.46
N ILE A 248 35.62 19.66 22.33
CA ILE A 248 36.28 20.95 22.20
C ILE A 248 37.15 21.00 20.93
N GLU A 249 37.95 19.99 20.68
CA GLU A 249 38.83 19.90 19.51
C GLU A 249 37.99 19.87 18.21
N THR A 250 36.90 19.10 18.19
CA THR A 250 35.99 18.98 17.03
C THR A 250 35.38 20.32 16.68
N PHE A 251 34.77 21.01 17.63
CA PHE A 251 34.05 22.26 17.37
C PHE A 251 34.92 23.51 17.31
N ASN A 252 36.16 23.48 17.83
CA ASN A 252 37.12 24.55 17.62
C ASN A 252 37.95 24.42 16.33
N SER A 253 37.78 23.33 15.60
CA SER A 253 38.36 23.16 14.28
C SER A 253 37.77 24.16 13.25
N THR A 254 38.40 24.26 12.10
CA THR A 254 37.95 25.09 10.95
C THR A 254 37.62 24.21 9.74
N PRO A 255 36.57 23.38 9.83
CA PRO A 255 36.21 22.46 8.76
C PRO A 255 35.56 23.19 7.57
N ASN A 256 35.63 22.58 6.41
CA ASN A 256 34.85 23.03 5.24
C ASN A 256 33.36 22.65 5.41
N ASP A 257 32.50 23.14 4.51
CA ASP A 257 31.05 22.96 4.59
C ASP A 257 30.62 21.48 4.62
N LYS A 258 31.28 20.62 3.85
CA LYS A 258 30.99 19.17 3.80
C LYS A 258 31.35 18.50 5.13
N ASP A 259 32.48 18.88 5.71
CA ASP A 259 32.91 18.33 7.00
C ASP A 259 32.04 18.83 8.15
N ILE A 260 31.60 20.11 8.13
CA ILE A 260 30.63 20.63 9.11
C ILE A 260 29.38 19.74 9.15
N LYS A 261 28.79 19.46 7.99
CA LYS A 261 27.61 18.63 7.88
C LYS A 261 27.88 17.23 8.41
N LYS A 262 28.97 16.59 7.97
CA LYS A 262 29.37 15.25 8.44
C LYS A 262 29.52 15.20 9.96
N ILE A 263 30.18 16.17 10.55
CA ILE A 263 30.37 16.29 12.00
C ILE A 263 29.02 16.38 12.72
N LEU A 264 28.13 17.27 12.27
CA LEU A 264 26.82 17.48 12.90
C LEU A 264 25.90 16.26 12.79
N LEU A 265 25.99 15.49 11.70
CA LEU A 265 25.19 14.28 11.49
C LEU A 265 25.74 13.06 12.24
N SER A 266 27.04 12.99 12.53
CA SER A 266 27.68 11.81 13.15
C SER A 266 28.12 11.98 14.60
N HIS A 267 28.31 13.21 15.11
CA HIS A 267 28.82 13.44 16.44
C HIS A 267 27.78 13.23 17.53
N ASP A 268 28.01 12.32 18.46
CA ASP A 268 27.08 12.00 19.54
C ASP A 268 27.52 12.62 20.87
N ILE A 269 26.53 13.10 21.64
CA ILE A 269 26.74 13.66 23.00
C ILE A 269 26.11 12.70 24.00
N ASN A 270 26.97 12.04 24.79
CA ASN A 270 26.53 11.18 25.89
C ASN A 270 26.45 11.98 27.21
N LEU A 271 25.23 12.14 27.73
CA LEU A 271 24.93 12.88 28.96
C LEU A 271 25.00 12.04 30.23
N THR A 272 25.07 10.71 30.12
CA THR A 272 24.98 9.80 31.27
C THR A 272 26.16 9.97 32.23
N ASP A 273 27.34 10.21 31.66
CA ASP A 273 28.57 10.37 32.46
C ASP A 273 28.61 11.69 33.28
N PHE A 274 27.71 12.64 33.03
CA PHE A 274 27.60 13.95 33.69
C PHE A 274 26.43 14.03 34.68
N SER A 275 25.92 12.92 35.20
CA SER A 275 24.74 12.87 36.08
C SER A 275 24.98 13.36 37.52
N ALA A 276 26.25 13.48 37.99
CA ALA A 276 26.57 13.90 39.34
C ALA A 276 26.18 15.38 39.61
N LYS A 277 25.64 15.69 40.78
CA LYS A 277 25.18 17.04 41.16
C LYS A 277 26.27 18.13 40.93
N LYS A 278 27.54 17.84 41.23
CA LYS A 278 28.67 18.77 41.03
C LYS A 278 28.93 19.10 39.56
N LEU A 279 28.40 18.29 38.64
CA LEU A 279 28.57 18.43 37.18
C LEU A 279 27.35 19.04 36.48
N LYS A 280 26.37 19.53 37.23
CA LYS A 280 25.11 20.05 36.69
C LYS A 280 25.34 21.11 35.61
N LYS A 281 26.23 22.08 35.83
CA LYS A 281 26.60 23.13 34.87
C LYS A 281 26.99 22.54 33.49
N TYR A 282 27.87 21.53 33.53
CA TYR A 282 28.36 20.88 32.31
C TYR A 282 27.28 20.07 31.63
N LYS A 283 26.45 19.35 32.41
CA LYS A 283 25.31 18.62 31.88
C LYS A 283 24.32 19.54 31.17
N ASP A 284 24.01 20.71 31.75
CA ASP A 284 23.08 21.68 31.16
C ASP A 284 23.62 22.23 29.83
N ILE A 285 24.93 22.55 29.73
CA ILE A 285 25.54 22.99 28.47
C ILE A 285 25.52 21.88 27.42
N LEU A 286 25.91 20.66 27.79
CA LEU A 286 25.94 19.52 26.90
C LEU A 286 24.53 19.08 26.45
N SER A 287 23.52 19.24 27.32
CA SER A 287 22.13 19.00 26.97
C SER A 287 21.67 19.97 25.87
N GLN A 288 21.96 21.27 26.03
CA GLN A 288 21.62 22.26 24.98
C GLN A 288 22.36 21.97 23.66
N ALA A 289 23.62 21.52 23.74
CA ALA A 289 24.36 21.11 22.55
C ALA A 289 23.74 19.86 21.89
N HIS A 290 23.33 18.88 22.69
CA HIS A 290 22.63 17.68 22.22
C HIS A 290 21.32 18.05 21.51
N ASP A 291 20.49 18.89 22.12
CA ASP A 291 19.20 19.32 21.56
C ASP A 291 19.37 20.01 20.19
N LEU A 292 20.40 20.85 20.06
CA LEU A 292 20.76 21.48 18.78
C LEU A 292 21.15 20.47 17.71
N LEU A 293 21.92 19.42 18.07
CA LEU A 293 22.30 18.35 17.16
C LEU A 293 21.07 17.56 16.74
N GLN A 294 20.19 17.24 17.68
CA GLN A 294 18.96 16.50 17.35
C GLN A 294 18.03 17.32 16.45
N GLU A 295 17.88 18.62 16.72
CA GLU A 295 17.05 19.52 15.89
C GLU A 295 17.55 19.56 14.43
N ILE A 296 18.86 19.80 14.21
CA ILE A 296 19.39 19.89 12.84
C ILE A 296 19.35 18.54 12.13
N ARG A 297 19.59 17.43 12.82
CA ARG A 297 19.46 16.08 12.29
C ARG A 297 18.04 15.78 11.87
N LYS A 298 17.07 16.08 12.73
CA LYS A 298 15.66 15.89 12.42
C LYS A 298 15.27 16.67 11.17
N LYS A 299 15.59 17.97 11.10
CA LYS A 299 15.33 18.80 9.92
C LYS A 299 15.94 18.22 8.64
N TYR A 300 17.18 17.71 8.72
CA TYR A 300 17.86 17.11 7.58
C TYR A 300 17.17 15.81 7.13
N TYR A 301 16.87 14.91 8.05
CA TYR A 301 16.23 13.65 7.72
C TYR A 301 14.78 13.84 7.22
N ASP A 302 14.04 14.78 7.81
CA ASP A 302 12.70 15.14 7.33
C ASP A 302 12.75 15.69 5.90
N PHE A 303 13.75 16.52 5.58
CA PHE A 303 13.99 17.02 4.22
C PHE A 303 14.32 15.89 3.24
N VAL A 304 15.25 15.00 3.59
CA VAL A 304 15.63 13.84 2.75
C VAL A 304 14.42 12.95 2.53
N HIS A 305 13.66 12.66 3.58
CA HIS A 305 12.45 11.84 3.52
C HIS A 305 11.39 12.46 2.61
N TYR A 306 11.12 13.75 2.77
CA TYR A 306 10.17 14.49 1.91
C TYR A 306 10.57 14.45 0.44
N LYS A 307 11.83 14.75 0.13
CA LYS A 307 12.33 14.73 -1.26
C LYS A 307 12.33 13.32 -1.85
N SER A 308 12.72 12.32 -1.06
CA SER A 308 12.65 10.91 -1.48
C SER A 308 11.23 10.49 -1.80
N SER A 309 10.24 10.89 -1.00
CA SER A 309 8.84 10.57 -1.23
C SER A 309 8.30 11.20 -2.51
N GLN A 310 8.67 12.45 -2.80
CA GLN A 310 8.33 13.12 -4.06
C GLN A 310 8.88 12.36 -5.27
N PHE A 311 10.16 12.00 -5.22
CA PHE A 311 10.84 11.26 -6.28
C PHE A 311 10.23 9.87 -6.52
N ILE A 312 9.87 9.16 -5.43
CA ILE A 312 9.19 7.86 -5.51
C ILE A 312 7.79 8.01 -6.10
N ASN A 313 7.04 9.04 -5.71
CA ASN A 313 5.70 9.30 -6.26
C ASN A 313 5.74 9.69 -7.76
N GLU A 314 6.79 10.39 -8.20
CA GLU A 314 7.01 10.65 -9.62
C GLU A 314 7.35 9.36 -10.36
N PHE A 315 8.21 8.51 -9.80
CA PHE A 315 8.51 7.20 -10.37
C PHE A 315 7.28 6.30 -10.44
N GLU A 316 6.42 6.26 -9.42
CA GLU A 316 5.17 5.48 -9.43
C GLU A 316 4.30 5.85 -10.64
N LYS A 317 4.13 7.15 -10.89
CA LYS A 317 3.38 7.64 -12.06
C LYS A 317 4.05 7.23 -13.38
N PHE A 318 5.37 7.42 -13.46
CA PHE A 318 6.16 7.01 -14.62
C PHE A 318 6.05 5.50 -14.86
N TYR A 319 6.16 4.68 -13.82
CA TYR A 319 6.09 3.22 -13.91
C TYR A 319 4.73 2.74 -14.38
N PHE A 320 3.66 3.35 -13.90
CA PHE A 320 2.29 3.05 -14.36
C PHE A 320 2.14 3.32 -15.87
N GLU A 321 2.57 4.50 -16.36
CA GLU A 321 2.52 4.82 -17.78
C GLU A 321 3.46 3.93 -18.61
N PHE A 322 4.64 3.60 -18.09
CA PHE A 322 5.59 2.68 -18.72
C PHE A 322 4.96 1.29 -18.93
N ARG A 323 4.22 0.77 -17.94
CA ARG A 323 3.50 -0.50 -18.07
C ARG A 323 2.38 -0.42 -19.11
N LYS A 324 1.63 0.66 -19.15
CA LYS A 324 0.57 0.88 -20.16
C LYS A 324 1.13 0.87 -21.58
N VAL A 325 2.21 1.60 -21.82
CA VAL A 325 2.88 1.64 -23.14
C VAL A 325 3.38 0.26 -23.56
N ASN A 326 3.85 -0.55 -22.63
CA ASN A 326 4.29 -1.92 -22.89
C ASN A 326 3.14 -2.95 -22.89
N LEU A 327 1.88 -2.51 -22.84
CA LEU A 327 0.68 -3.33 -22.81
C LEU A 327 0.66 -4.37 -21.68
N LYS A 328 1.19 -4.01 -20.50
CA LYS A 328 1.38 -4.92 -19.36
C LYS A 328 0.81 -4.34 -18.09
N LEU A 329 -0.18 -5.02 -17.50
CA LEU A 329 -0.74 -4.70 -16.17
C LEU A 329 -0.54 -5.88 -15.23
N ASN A 330 -0.31 -5.58 -13.95
CA ASN A 330 -0.35 -6.58 -12.90
C ASN A 330 -1.75 -6.68 -12.26
N TYR A 331 -1.93 -7.65 -11.37
CA TYR A 331 -3.21 -7.89 -10.70
C TYR A 331 -3.66 -6.69 -9.84
N ASN A 332 -2.74 -5.97 -9.19
CA ASN A 332 -3.05 -4.79 -8.39
C ASN A 332 -3.52 -3.63 -9.27
N ASP A 333 -2.96 -3.47 -10.47
CA ASP A 333 -3.43 -2.47 -11.44
C ASP A 333 -4.90 -2.68 -11.81
N LEU A 334 -5.33 -3.94 -11.98
CA LEU A 334 -6.73 -4.25 -12.31
C LEU A 334 -7.67 -3.74 -11.21
N LEU A 335 -7.34 -4.00 -9.95
CA LEU A 335 -8.12 -3.55 -8.80
C LEU A 335 -8.14 -2.02 -8.71
N PHE A 336 -6.97 -1.39 -8.87
CA PHE A 336 -6.83 0.06 -8.78
C PHE A 336 -7.59 0.79 -9.90
N ILE A 337 -7.41 0.36 -11.16
CA ILE A 337 -8.10 0.95 -12.33
C ILE A 337 -9.61 0.79 -12.17
N THR A 338 -10.08 -0.43 -11.82
CA THR A 338 -11.51 -0.70 -11.65
C THR A 338 -12.10 0.12 -10.52
N SER A 339 -11.44 0.17 -9.37
CA SER A 339 -11.89 0.99 -8.23
C SER A 339 -11.99 2.46 -8.61
N ARG A 340 -10.97 2.99 -9.28
CA ARG A 340 -10.93 4.39 -9.72
C ARG A 340 -12.04 4.69 -10.71
N ILE A 341 -12.21 3.89 -11.77
CA ILE A 341 -13.21 4.16 -12.80
C ILE A 341 -14.64 4.08 -12.25
N LEU A 342 -14.92 3.10 -11.37
CA LEU A 342 -16.22 2.97 -10.74
C LEU A 342 -16.50 4.08 -9.72
N ARG A 343 -15.47 4.65 -9.07
CA ARG A 343 -15.61 5.75 -8.12
C ARG A 343 -15.77 7.09 -8.84
N ASP A 344 -14.93 7.36 -9.85
CA ASP A 344 -14.75 8.70 -10.41
C ASP A 344 -15.61 8.94 -11.67
N ASN A 345 -15.99 7.87 -12.40
CA ASN A 345 -16.84 7.98 -13.58
C ASN A 345 -18.28 7.51 -13.29
N ILE A 346 -19.20 8.48 -13.18
CA ILE A 346 -20.60 8.21 -12.84
C ILE A 346 -21.34 7.44 -13.93
N GLU A 347 -20.98 7.65 -15.21
CA GLU A 347 -21.65 6.98 -16.34
C GLU A 347 -21.29 5.50 -16.36
N VAL A 348 -19.99 5.16 -16.23
CA VAL A 348 -19.51 3.78 -16.13
C VAL A 348 -20.13 3.08 -14.92
N ARG A 349 -20.11 3.75 -13.75
CA ARG A 349 -20.75 3.20 -12.54
C ARG A 349 -22.23 2.92 -12.74
N ASN A 350 -22.98 3.83 -13.34
CA ASN A 350 -24.41 3.66 -13.59
C ASN A 350 -24.69 2.57 -14.62
N TYR A 351 -23.82 2.42 -15.63
CA TYR A 351 -23.90 1.33 -16.58
C TYR A 351 -23.81 -0.04 -15.87
N PHE A 352 -22.78 -0.25 -15.04
CA PHE A 352 -22.61 -1.52 -14.33
C PHE A 352 -23.67 -1.74 -13.24
N LYS A 353 -24.20 -0.68 -12.58
CA LYS A 353 -25.36 -0.79 -11.70
C LYS A 353 -26.64 -1.26 -12.39
N LYS A 354 -26.83 -0.91 -13.66
CA LYS A 354 -27.96 -1.39 -14.44
C LYS A 354 -27.74 -2.81 -14.93
N LYS A 355 -26.51 -3.16 -15.29
CA LYS A 355 -26.13 -4.47 -15.80
C LYS A 355 -26.21 -5.55 -14.71
N TYR A 356 -25.78 -5.25 -13.49
CA TYR A 356 -25.70 -6.20 -12.39
C TYR A 356 -26.62 -5.80 -11.25
N LYS A 357 -27.54 -6.70 -10.88
CA LYS A 357 -28.51 -6.47 -9.81
C LYS A 357 -28.07 -7.05 -8.46
N TYR A 358 -27.36 -8.19 -8.50
CA TYR A 358 -26.92 -8.91 -7.29
C TYR A 358 -25.44 -9.26 -7.34
N ILE A 359 -24.78 -9.11 -6.20
CA ILE A 359 -23.35 -9.41 -6.01
C ILE A 359 -23.21 -10.37 -4.83
N PHE A 360 -22.45 -11.45 -5.03
CA PHE A 360 -22.16 -12.51 -4.06
C PHE A 360 -20.66 -12.64 -3.82
#